data_6402d684e33b7e49e06693354b04bf28
#
_entry.id   6402d684e33b7e49e06693354b04bf28
#
_cell.length_a   1.000
_cell.length_b   1.000
_cell.length_c   1.000
_cell.angle_alpha   90.00
_cell.angle_beta   90.00
_cell.angle_gamma   90.00
#
_symmetry.space_group_name_H-M   'P 1'
#
loop_
_entity.id
_entity.type
_entity.pdbx_description
1 polymer ?
#
loop_
_entity_poly.entity_id
_entity_poly.type
_entity_poly.pdbx_seq_one_letter_code
_entity_poly.pdbx_strand_id
1 'polypeptide(L)'
;MISRREAAVGGVLTIVLSSITCTCWAQAARTRRTFGCMLADDEAEQFLATSTGQQTFATGNEPIIASSGDREFDYALAQTLSRITDTFRVLPGFAYYNDFDAPNAHATSVVRMARADGTVLFGQRYLKKLLAWPEHPDVAITAVCAHEFGHILQYKLNLRTMILAGQKTVKRLELHADYLAGYYAGALKLKKLTYPAAVFATQKYSAGDLNVNSPKHHGTPDERAAAIVRGFEVAYRERRNLSDAIQIGVNYVSMI
;
A
#
# COMPACT_ATOMS: atom_id res chain seq x y z
N MET A 1 28.31 -64.25 -66.57
CA MET A 1 28.12 -63.41 -67.77
C MET A 1 27.70 -62.01 -67.32
N ILE A 2 28.58 -61.07 -67.58
CA ILE A 2 28.31 -59.71 -68.12
C ILE A 2 27.31 -58.89 -67.32
N SER A 3 27.57 -57.67 -66.89
CA SER A 3 28.57 -56.61 -67.11
C SER A 3 27.96 -55.30 -66.63
N ARG A 4 28.81 -54.52 -66.00
CA ARG A 4 28.89 -53.03 -66.14
C ARG A 4 27.61 -52.18 -65.75
N ARG A 5 27.68 -51.05 -65.26
CA ARG A 5 28.59 -49.92 -65.00
C ARG A 5 27.75 -48.81 -64.36
N GLU A 6 28.33 -48.18 -63.43
CA GLU A 6 28.50 -46.72 -63.29
C GLU A 6 27.28 -45.84 -63.38
N ALA A 7 27.02 -45.08 -62.29
CA ALA A 7 27.30 -43.66 -62.31
C ALA A 7 27.12 -43.07 -60.88
N ALA A 8 28.18 -42.55 -60.44
CA ALA A 8 28.15 -41.66 -59.25
C ALA A 8 27.50 -40.33 -59.65
N VAL A 9 26.48 -39.90 -58.93
CA VAL A 9 26.06 -38.51 -58.92
C VAL A 9 26.06 -38.05 -57.46
N GLY A 10 27.07 -37.23 -57.15
CA GLY A 10 27.17 -36.57 -55.86
C GLY A 10 26.03 -35.57 -55.69
N GLY A 11 25.14 -35.87 -54.78
CA GLY A 11 24.20 -34.91 -54.27
C GLY A 11 24.81 -34.18 -53.05
N VAL A 12 25.26 -32.96 -53.28
CA VAL A 12 25.65 -32.05 -52.19
C VAL A 12 24.38 -31.75 -51.40
N LEU A 13 24.31 -32.32 -50.21
CA LEU A 13 23.25 -32.00 -49.26
C LEU A 13 23.57 -30.62 -48.64
N THR A 14 23.03 -29.57 -49.26
CA THR A 14 23.07 -28.24 -48.69
C THR A 14 22.21 -28.20 -47.46
N ILE A 15 22.81 -28.29 -46.28
CA ILE A 15 22.14 -28.05 -45.01
C ILE A 15 21.88 -26.56 -44.97
N VAL A 16 20.61 -26.18 -45.27
CA VAL A 16 20.13 -24.84 -44.98
C VAL A 16 19.98 -24.76 -43.47
N LEU A 17 20.97 -24.16 -42.81
CA LEU A 17 20.84 -23.70 -41.45
C LEU A 17 19.80 -22.60 -41.45
N SER A 18 18.56 -22.95 -41.18
CA SER A 18 17.53 -22.00 -40.81
C SER A 18 17.98 -21.36 -39.52
N SER A 19 18.51 -20.13 -39.60
CA SER A 19 18.72 -19.25 -38.48
C SER A 19 17.36 -19.04 -37.80
N ILE A 20 17.14 -19.77 -36.73
CA ILE A 20 16.06 -19.48 -35.79
C ILE A 20 16.43 -18.13 -35.21
N THR A 21 15.88 -17.08 -35.81
CA THR A 21 15.84 -15.77 -35.17
C THR A 21 15.08 -15.94 -33.88
N CYS A 22 15.81 -16.04 -32.78
CA CYS A 22 15.27 -15.88 -31.47
C CYS A 22 14.63 -14.48 -31.44
N THR A 23 13.32 -14.44 -31.69
CA THR A 23 12.52 -13.26 -31.40
C THR A 23 12.62 -13.09 -29.89
N CYS A 24 13.59 -12.29 -29.46
CA CYS A 24 13.54 -11.68 -28.16
C CYS A 24 12.14 -11.08 -28.03
N TRP A 25 11.31 -11.72 -27.24
CA TRP A 25 10.13 -11.08 -26.71
C TRP A 25 10.63 -9.85 -25.98
N ALA A 26 10.50 -8.70 -26.63
CA ALA A 26 10.59 -7.45 -25.94
C ALA A 26 9.56 -7.56 -24.83
N GLN A 27 10.04 -7.83 -23.62
CA GLN A 27 9.23 -7.61 -22.43
C GLN A 27 8.77 -6.17 -22.52
N ALA A 28 7.53 -6.01 -22.92
CA ALA A 28 6.87 -4.72 -22.85
C ALA A 28 7.13 -4.25 -21.44
N ALA A 29 7.85 -3.13 -21.30
CA ALA A 29 8.11 -2.51 -20.04
C ALA A 29 6.73 -2.34 -19.39
N ARG A 30 6.40 -3.22 -18.44
CA ARG A 30 5.21 -3.07 -17.62
C ARG A 30 5.36 -1.72 -16.97
N THR A 31 4.57 -0.77 -17.44
CA THR A 31 4.50 0.56 -16.84
C THR A 31 4.17 0.32 -15.38
N ARG A 32 5.17 0.54 -14.52
CA ARG A 32 5.03 0.41 -13.07
C ARG A 32 3.88 1.30 -12.64
N ARG A 33 2.77 0.70 -12.29
CA ARG A 33 1.64 1.40 -11.70
C ARG A 33 1.89 1.49 -10.21
N THR A 34 2.54 2.56 -9.77
CA THR A 34 2.58 2.91 -8.35
C THR A 34 1.16 3.30 -7.92
N PHE A 35 0.69 2.75 -6.82
CA PHE A 35 -0.68 2.90 -6.34
C PHE A 35 -0.76 3.77 -5.08
N GLY A 36 -0.16 4.95 -5.11
CA GLY A 36 -0.17 5.85 -3.97
C GLY A 36 0.62 5.30 -2.78
N CYS A 37 -0.02 5.16 -1.63
CA CYS A 37 0.55 4.52 -0.44
C CYS A 37 0.55 2.99 -0.51
N MET A 38 -0.06 2.39 -1.55
CA MET A 38 -0.02 0.95 -1.79
C MET A 38 1.10 0.61 -2.78
N LEU A 39 1.96 -0.31 -2.39
CA LEU A 39 2.94 -0.91 -3.29
C LEU A 39 2.33 -2.10 -4.03
N ALA A 40 2.51 -2.18 -5.36
CA ALA A 40 2.24 -3.42 -6.08
C ALA A 40 3.23 -4.50 -5.65
N ASP A 41 2.90 -5.79 -5.82
CA ASP A 41 3.72 -6.88 -5.30
C ASP A 41 5.14 -6.87 -5.87
N ASP A 42 5.30 -6.58 -7.18
CA ASP A 42 6.61 -6.43 -7.84
C ASP A 42 7.36 -5.17 -7.39
N GLU A 43 6.66 -4.08 -7.11
CA GLU A 43 7.26 -2.87 -6.53
C GLU A 43 7.68 -3.11 -5.07
N ALA A 44 6.87 -3.82 -4.29
CA ALA A 44 7.21 -4.17 -2.92
C ALA A 44 8.43 -5.09 -2.87
N GLU A 45 8.51 -6.10 -3.74
CA GLU A 45 9.66 -6.98 -3.88
C GLU A 45 10.92 -6.19 -4.23
N GLN A 46 10.86 -5.29 -5.20
CA GLN A 46 11.98 -4.47 -5.60
C GLN A 46 12.34 -3.43 -4.54
N PHE A 47 11.36 -2.81 -3.89
CA PHE A 47 11.57 -1.88 -2.79
C PHE A 47 12.29 -2.58 -1.64
N LEU A 48 11.78 -3.74 -1.25
CA LEU A 48 12.39 -4.58 -0.23
C LEU A 48 13.78 -5.09 -0.68
N ALA A 49 14.02 -5.23 -2.00
CA ALA A 49 15.30 -5.63 -2.58
C ALA A 49 16.40 -4.54 -2.55
N THR A 50 16.03 -3.30 -2.52
CA THR A 50 16.98 -2.17 -2.69
C THR A 50 17.07 -1.25 -1.48
N SER A 51 16.14 -1.39 -0.52
CA SER A 51 16.04 -0.52 0.65
C SER A 51 16.59 -1.18 1.91
N THR A 52 16.85 -0.37 2.94
CA THR A 52 17.17 -0.87 4.28
C THR A 52 16.03 -1.76 4.83
N GLY A 53 14.80 -1.53 4.38
CA GLY A 53 13.65 -2.38 4.68
C GLY A 53 13.81 -3.80 4.15
N GLN A 54 14.45 -4.00 2.98
CA GLN A 54 14.73 -5.33 2.46
C GLN A 54 15.77 -6.07 3.29
N GLN A 55 16.79 -5.40 3.76
CA GLN A 55 17.72 -6.02 4.71
C GLN A 55 16.98 -6.56 5.92
N THR A 56 15.80 -5.99 6.21
CA THR A 56 14.92 -6.41 7.30
C THR A 56 14.12 -7.67 6.95
N PHE A 57 13.80 -7.90 5.68
CA PHE A 57 12.79 -8.90 5.29
C PHE A 57 13.31 -10.03 4.39
N ALA A 58 14.42 -9.84 3.66
CA ALA A 58 14.78 -10.74 2.56
C ALA A 58 15.25 -12.13 3.01
N THR A 59 16.16 -12.22 3.97
CA THR A 59 16.72 -13.51 4.42
C THR A 59 16.34 -13.88 5.85
N GLY A 60 15.81 -12.92 6.62
CA GLY A 60 15.47 -13.09 8.02
C GLY A 60 16.67 -12.96 8.98
N ASN A 61 17.87 -12.71 8.44
CA ASN A 61 19.10 -12.54 9.21
C ASN A 61 19.61 -11.09 9.22
N GLU A 62 18.98 -10.22 8.47
CA GLU A 62 19.35 -8.82 8.37
C GLU A 62 18.88 -8.01 9.59
N PRO A 63 19.53 -6.87 9.86
CA PRO A 63 19.12 -5.99 10.96
C PRO A 63 17.70 -5.48 10.75
N ILE A 64 16.80 -5.85 11.61
CA ILE A 64 15.43 -5.33 11.64
C ILE A 64 15.48 -3.95 12.25
N ILE A 65 14.87 -2.94 11.60
CA ILE A 65 14.50 -1.70 12.24
C ILE A 65 13.17 -1.98 12.97
N ALA A 66 13.28 -2.72 14.07
CA ALA A 66 12.13 -3.16 14.86
C ALA A 66 11.67 -2.11 15.88
N SER A 67 12.46 -1.05 16.06
CA SER A 67 12.26 -0.03 17.09
C SER A 67 12.46 1.36 16.52
N SER A 68 11.68 2.32 17.01
CA SER A 68 11.90 3.74 16.74
C SER A 68 13.17 4.27 17.40
N GLY A 69 13.70 3.55 18.39
CA GLY A 69 14.74 3.97 19.32
C GLY A 69 14.17 4.47 20.67
N ASP A 70 12.86 4.63 20.78
CA ASP A 70 12.14 4.98 22.01
C ASP A 70 11.21 3.85 22.42
N ARG A 71 11.54 3.17 23.52
CA ARG A 71 10.81 2.00 24.01
C ARG A 71 9.38 2.33 24.47
N GLU A 72 9.19 3.49 25.09
CA GLU A 72 7.86 3.90 25.57
C GLU A 72 6.96 4.24 24.39
N PHE A 73 7.49 4.93 23.40
CA PHE A 73 6.80 5.20 22.16
C PHE A 73 6.44 3.91 21.42
N ASP A 74 7.38 2.99 21.24
CA ASP A 74 7.13 1.72 20.55
C ASP A 74 6.05 0.90 21.25
N TYR A 75 6.02 0.90 22.58
CA TYR A 75 4.97 0.24 23.35
C TYR A 75 3.60 0.90 23.15
N ALA A 76 3.53 2.23 23.21
CA ALA A 76 2.29 2.97 22.97
C ALA A 76 1.78 2.78 21.52
N LEU A 77 2.71 2.78 20.55
CA LEU A 77 2.39 2.49 19.16
C LEU A 77 1.86 1.07 18.99
N ALA A 78 2.50 0.05 19.58
CA ALA A 78 2.04 -1.33 19.51
C ALA A 78 0.60 -1.48 20.06
N GLN A 79 0.26 -0.81 21.15
CA GLN A 79 -1.12 -0.77 21.66
C GLN A 79 -2.09 -0.11 20.66
N THR A 80 -1.64 0.94 19.99
CA THR A 80 -2.44 1.64 18.97
C THR A 80 -2.68 0.73 17.75
N LEU A 81 -1.63 0.08 17.25
CA LEU A 81 -1.73 -0.88 16.14
C LEU A 81 -2.66 -2.05 16.48
N SER A 82 -2.59 -2.57 17.71
CA SER A 82 -3.51 -3.61 18.18
C SER A 82 -4.98 -3.15 18.12
N ARG A 83 -5.28 -1.91 18.54
CA ARG A 83 -6.64 -1.37 18.46
C ARG A 83 -7.13 -1.19 17.02
N ILE A 84 -6.24 -0.80 16.10
CA ILE A 84 -6.57 -0.70 14.67
C ILE A 84 -6.84 -2.10 14.11
N THR A 85 -5.97 -3.08 14.43
CA THR A 85 -6.14 -4.50 14.11
C THR A 85 -7.52 -5.01 14.52
N ASP A 86 -7.91 -4.78 15.77
CA ASP A 86 -9.21 -5.22 16.30
C ASP A 86 -10.37 -4.55 15.57
N THR A 87 -10.23 -3.24 15.26
CA THR A 87 -11.29 -2.48 14.59
C THR A 87 -11.47 -2.92 13.15
N PHE A 88 -10.39 -3.11 12.39
CA PHE A 88 -10.42 -3.49 10.98
C PHE A 88 -10.39 -5.00 10.74
N ARG A 89 -10.16 -5.79 11.78
CA ARG A 89 -10.02 -7.26 11.69
C ARG A 89 -8.95 -7.68 10.69
N VAL A 90 -7.82 -6.99 10.68
CA VAL A 90 -6.64 -7.27 9.88
C VAL A 90 -5.44 -7.49 10.79
N LEU A 91 -4.47 -8.27 10.34
CA LEU A 91 -3.25 -8.58 11.12
C LEU A 91 -2.00 -8.44 10.23
N PRO A 92 -1.62 -7.22 9.82
CA PRO A 92 -0.40 -7.03 9.03
C PRO A 92 0.85 -7.14 9.90
N GLY A 93 1.99 -7.40 9.24
CA GLY A 93 3.29 -7.07 9.79
C GLY A 93 3.47 -5.55 9.87
N PHE A 94 4.31 -5.10 10.80
CA PHE A 94 4.68 -3.68 10.91
C PHE A 94 6.19 -3.57 11.11
N ALA A 95 6.85 -2.69 10.32
CA ALA A 95 8.26 -2.41 10.47
C ALA A 95 8.58 -0.95 10.11
N TYR A 96 9.65 -0.42 10.69
CA TYR A 96 10.24 0.83 10.25
C TYR A 96 11.22 0.58 9.10
N TYR A 97 11.41 1.60 8.26
CA TYR A 97 12.42 1.59 7.22
C TYR A 97 13.06 2.98 7.07
N ASN A 98 14.20 3.04 6.40
CA ASN A 98 14.84 4.31 6.09
C ASN A 98 14.27 4.90 4.80
N ASP A 99 13.47 5.94 4.93
CA ASP A 99 12.73 6.62 3.86
C ASP A 99 13.50 7.80 3.23
N PHE A 100 14.82 7.90 3.47
CA PHE A 100 15.75 8.89 2.89
C PHE A 100 15.11 10.21 2.43
N ASP A 101 14.94 10.41 1.11
CA ASP A 101 14.50 11.68 0.52
C ASP A 101 12.99 11.76 0.26
N ALA A 102 12.26 10.68 0.49
CA ALA A 102 10.80 10.58 0.27
C ALA A 102 10.07 10.08 1.54
N PRO A 103 9.97 10.93 2.60
CA PRO A 103 9.32 10.54 3.85
C PRO A 103 7.89 10.06 3.62
N ASN A 104 7.63 8.76 3.90
CA ASN A 104 6.32 8.16 3.67
C ASN A 104 6.08 6.91 4.55
N ALA A 105 4.83 6.42 4.51
CA ALA A 105 4.45 5.09 4.94
C ALA A 105 3.81 4.34 3.76
N HIS A 106 3.84 3.02 3.79
CA HIS A 106 3.30 2.18 2.72
C HIS A 106 2.66 0.92 3.27
N ALA A 107 1.61 0.46 2.61
CA ALA A 107 1.03 -0.85 2.80
C ALA A 107 1.32 -1.75 1.58
N THR A 108 1.54 -3.04 1.81
CA THR A 108 1.69 -4.04 0.76
C THR A 108 0.97 -5.33 1.13
N SER A 109 0.45 -6.05 0.13
CA SER A 109 -0.10 -7.40 0.28
C SER A 109 0.97 -8.44 0.59
N VAL A 110 2.25 -8.14 0.34
CA VAL A 110 3.37 -9.06 0.56
C VAL A 110 3.54 -9.35 2.04
N VAL A 111 3.41 -10.63 2.41
CA VAL A 111 3.58 -11.10 3.79
C VAL A 111 5.06 -11.37 4.04
N ARG A 112 5.71 -10.53 4.85
CA ARG A 112 7.14 -10.63 5.17
C ARG A 112 7.43 -10.98 6.63
N MET A 113 6.42 -10.87 7.47
CA MET A 113 6.51 -11.23 8.88
C MET A 113 5.51 -12.35 9.15
N ALA A 114 5.64 -13.05 10.26
CA ALA A 114 4.70 -14.12 10.64
C ALA A 114 3.31 -13.54 11.00
N ARG A 115 2.69 -12.87 10.03
CA ARG A 115 1.36 -12.23 10.10
C ARG A 115 0.57 -12.55 8.84
N ALA A 116 -0.77 -12.50 8.93
CA ALA A 116 -1.65 -13.04 7.90
C ALA A 116 -1.94 -12.07 6.74
N ASP A 117 -1.91 -10.75 6.96
CA ASP A 117 -2.58 -9.79 6.08
C ASP A 117 -1.61 -8.75 5.47
N GLY A 118 -0.44 -9.17 4.99
CA GLY A 118 0.51 -8.26 4.36
C GLY A 118 1.42 -7.52 5.35
N THR A 119 1.97 -6.37 4.93
CA THR A 119 2.96 -5.61 5.72
C THR A 119 2.74 -4.11 5.59
N VAL A 120 2.85 -3.38 6.69
CA VAL A 120 2.94 -1.92 6.75
C VAL A 120 4.40 -1.53 7.00
N LEU A 121 4.93 -0.65 6.15
CA LEU A 121 6.26 -0.08 6.22
C LEU A 121 6.15 1.40 6.61
N PHE A 122 6.77 1.79 7.72
CA PHE A 122 6.69 3.16 8.25
C PHE A 122 8.06 3.84 8.22
N GLY A 123 8.18 4.93 7.47
CA GLY A 123 9.44 5.64 7.32
C GLY A 123 9.90 6.32 8.61
N GLN A 124 11.18 6.20 8.95
CA GLN A 124 11.73 6.82 10.16
C GLN A 124 11.76 8.34 10.09
N ARG A 125 12.01 8.93 8.92
CA ARG A 125 11.95 10.39 8.73
C ARG A 125 10.51 10.89 8.76
N TYR A 126 9.59 10.12 8.19
CA TYR A 126 8.17 10.43 8.26
C TYR A 126 7.68 10.42 9.71
N LEU A 127 8.09 9.42 10.49
CA LEU A 127 7.81 9.38 11.92
C LEU A 127 8.31 10.64 12.64
N LYS A 128 9.57 11.04 12.41
CA LYS A 128 10.13 12.27 13.00
C LYS A 128 9.34 13.52 12.61
N LYS A 129 8.89 13.61 11.36
CA LYS A 129 8.03 14.71 10.88
C LYS A 129 6.70 14.72 11.63
N LEU A 130 6.08 13.57 11.85
CA LEU A 130 4.81 13.46 12.57
C LEU A 130 4.96 13.70 14.07
N LEU A 131 6.07 13.30 14.69
CA LEU A 131 6.37 13.62 16.10
C LEU A 131 6.52 15.14 16.33
N ALA A 132 6.87 15.90 15.29
CA ALA A 132 6.91 17.35 15.31
C ALA A 132 5.56 18.02 14.94
N TRP A 133 4.47 17.23 14.81
CA TRP A 133 3.14 17.78 14.51
C TRP A 133 2.68 18.71 15.64
N PRO A 134 2.10 19.89 15.30
CA PRO A 134 1.86 20.94 16.30
C PRO A 134 0.92 20.52 17.43
N GLU A 135 -0.12 19.76 17.10
CA GLU A 135 -1.15 19.33 18.06
C GLU A 135 -1.35 17.82 18.00
N HIS A 136 -1.26 17.16 19.13
CA HIS A 136 -1.50 15.72 19.26
C HIS A 136 -0.70 14.86 18.24
N PRO A 137 0.64 14.89 18.26
CA PRO A 137 1.48 14.14 17.34
C PRO A 137 1.21 12.63 17.35
N ASP A 138 0.85 12.08 18.51
CA ASP A 138 0.42 10.71 18.70
C ASP A 138 -0.84 10.37 17.87
N VAL A 139 -1.77 11.33 17.78
CA VAL A 139 -3.00 11.18 16.99
C VAL A 139 -2.71 11.32 15.50
N ALA A 140 -1.79 12.22 15.10
CA ALA A 140 -1.37 12.33 13.70
C ALA A 140 -0.68 11.05 13.21
N ILE A 141 0.17 10.44 14.03
CA ILE A 141 0.77 9.11 13.74
C ILE A 141 -0.31 8.04 13.64
N THR A 142 -1.29 8.06 14.56
CA THR A 142 -2.42 7.11 14.55
C THR A 142 -3.24 7.25 13.26
N ALA A 143 -3.43 8.46 12.74
CA ALA A 143 -4.16 8.70 11.49
C ALA A 143 -3.46 8.07 10.29
N VAL A 144 -2.13 8.17 10.22
CA VAL A 144 -1.33 7.50 9.18
C VAL A 144 -1.43 5.98 9.33
N CYS A 145 -1.22 5.44 10.53
CA CYS A 145 -1.34 3.99 10.75
C CYS A 145 -2.73 3.45 10.37
N ALA A 146 -3.79 4.16 10.73
CA ALA A 146 -5.16 3.75 10.40
C ALA A 146 -5.41 3.77 8.88
N HIS A 147 -4.83 4.73 8.16
CA HIS A 147 -4.87 4.80 6.70
C HIS A 147 -4.15 3.59 6.07
N GLU A 148 -2.91 3.29 6.49
CA GLU A 148 -2.16 2.14 5.96
C GLU A 148 -2.88 0.81 6.26
N PHE A 149 -3.45 0.66 7.43
CA PHE A 149 -4.30 -0.49 7.78
C PHE A 149 -5.60 -0.54 6.96
N GLY A 150 -6.11 0.61 6.54
CA GLY A 150 -7.18 0.71 5.55
C GLY A 150 -6.80 0.08 4.22
N HIS A 151 -5.58 0.30 3.73
CA HIS A 151 -5.05 -0.38 2.55
C HIS A 151 -4.89 -1.89 2.76
N ILE A 152 -4.42 -2.33 3.92
CA ILE A 152 -4.38 -3.77 4.25
C ILE A 152 -5.79 -4.38 4.18
N LEU A 153 -6.81 -3.68 4.69
CA LEU A 153 -8.19 -4.14 4.59
C LEU A 153 -8.69 -4.21 3.14
N GLN A 154 -8.32 -3.23 2.30
CA GLN A 154 -8.62 -3.25 0.87
C GLN A 154 -7.97 -4.46 0.17
N TYR A 155 -6.74 -4.81 0.50
CA TYR A 155 -6.08 -6.03 -0.01
C TYR A 155 -6.81 -7.29 0.45
N LYS A 156 -7.04 -7.42 1.76
CA LYS A 156 -7.70 -8.59 2.35
C LYS A 156 -9.06 -8.89 1.73
N LEU A 157 -9.82 -7.85 1.41
CA LEU A 157 -11.17 -7.97 0.84
C LEU A 157 -11.20 -7.85 -0.69
N ASN A 158 -10.04 -7.78 -1.36
CA ASN A 158 -9.92 -7.62 -2.82
C ASN A 158 -10.71 -6.42 -3.39
N LEU A 159 -10.85 -5.33 -2.63
CA LEU A 159 -11.65 -4.16 -3.00
C LEU A 159 -11.01 -3.33 -4.12
N ARG A 160 -9.69 -3.45 -4.31
CA ARG A 160 -8.92 -2.61 -5.22
C ARG A 160 -9.45 -2.60 -6.64
N THR A 161 -9.71 -3.76 -7.22
CA THR A 161 -10.19 -3.88 -8.61
C THR A 161 -11.53 -3.17 -8.79
N MET A 162 -12.43 -3.30 -7.82
CA MET A 162 -13.74 -2.67 -7.84
C MET A 162 -13.64 -1.15 -7.69
N ILE A 163 -12.85 -0.66 -6.73
CA ILE A 163 -12.69 0.77 -6.45
C ILE A 163 -12.02 1.49 -7.62
N LEU A 164 -11.03 0.85 -8.26
CA LEU A 164 -10.28 1.45 -9.38
C LEU A 164 -10.91 1.20 -10.75
N ALA A 165 -12.04 0.51 -10.84
CA ALA A 165 -12.70 0.26 -12.12
C ALA A 165 -12.98 1.57 -12.86
N GLY A 166 -12.44 1.70 -14.10
CA GLY A 166 -12.57 2.90 -14.93
C GLY A 166 -11.75 4.11 -14.48
N GLN A 167 -10.92 4.00 -13.44
CA GLN A 167 -10.13 5.11 -12.93
C GLN A 167 -8.74 5.18 -13.58
N LYS A 168 -8.27 6.42 -13.81
CA LYS A 168 -6.92 6.71 -14.32
C LYS A 168 -5.93 7.04 -13.19
N THR A 169 -6.42 7.31 -12.00
CA THR A 169 -5.64 7.70 -10.82
C THR A 169 -5.93 6.76 -9.67
N VAL A 170 -5.12 6.80 -8.62
CA VAL A 170 -5.33 6.04 -7.37
C VAL A 170 -6.28 6.74 -6.40
N LYS A 171 -6.77 7.93 -6.75
CA LYS A 171 -7.56 8.80 -5.86
C LYS A 171 -8.64 8.06 -5.07
N ARG A 172 -9.49 7.29 -5.73
CA ARG A 172 -10.58 6.57 -5.05
C ARG A 172 -10.09 5.57 -4.02
N LEU A 173 -8.97 4.92 -4.29
CA LEU A 173 -8.36 3.96 -3.36
C LEU A 173 -7.85 4.66 -2.10
N GLU A 174 -7.17 5.79 -2.30
CA GLU A 174 -6.65 6.62 -1.22
C GLU A 174 -7.77 7.24 -0.37
N LEU A 175 -8.79 7.82 -1.02
CA LEU A 175 -9.94 8.36 -0.32
C LEU A 175 -10.73 7.31 0.46
N HIS A 176 -10.79 6.06 -0.03
CA HIS A 176 -11.39 4.97 0.73
C HIS A 176 -10.55 4.60 1.95
N ALA A 177 -9.22 4.62 1.87
CA ALA A 177 -8.36 4.42 3.03
C ALA A 177 -8.48 5.56 4.05
N ASP A 178 -8.58 6.81 3.58
CA ASP A 178 -8.88 7.97 4.43
C ASP A 178 -10.25 7.84 5.11
N TYR A 179 -11.28 7.42 4.37
CA TYR A 179 -12.61 7.16 4.94
C TYR A 179 -12.55 6.09 6.05
N LEU A 180 -11.81 5.00 5.84
CA LEU A 180 -11.62 3.96 6.87
C LEU A 180 -10.87 4.50 8.09
N ALA A 181 -9.84 5.34 7.89
CA ALA A 181 -9.16 6.01 9.00
C ALA A 181 -10.12 6.93 9.78
N GLY A 182 -11.00 7.64 9.09
CA GLY A 182 -12.09 8.42 9.70
C GLY A 182 -13.05 7.55 10.52
N TYR A 183 -13.44 6.39 9.99
CA TYR A 183 -14.26 5.41 10.72
C TYR A 183 -13.58 4.98 12.02
N TYR A 184 -12.28 4.68 11.98
CA TYR A 184 -11.51 4.36 13.17
C TYR A 184 -11.49 5.51 14.19
N ALA A 185 -11.28 6.75 13.74
CA ALA A 185 -11.32 7.94 14.59
C ALA A 185 -12.69 8.10 15.28
N GLY A 186 -13.78 7.86 14.54
CA GLY A 186 -15.15 7.86 15.08
C GLY A 186 -15.35 6.78 16.14
N ALA A 187 -14.88 5.56 15.89
CA ALA A 187 -14.93 4.47 16.85
C ALA A 187 -14.14 4.76 18.14
N LEU A 188 -12.99 5.42 18.04
CA LEU A 188 -12.24 5.88 19.22
C LEU A 188 -12.98 6.99 19.97
N LYS A 189 -13.60 7.95 19.27
CA LYS A 189 -14.40 9.03 19.87
C LYS A 189 -15.58 8.50 20.68
N LEU A 190 -16.17 7.37 20.26
CA LEU A 190 -17.19 6.68 21.01
C LEU A 190 -16.71 6.15 22.36
N LYS A 191 -15.48 5.64 22.39
CA LYS A 191 -14.85 5.10 23.61
C LYS A 191 -14.33 6.20 24.54
N LYS A 192 -13.87 7.33 23.96
CA LYS A 192 -13.29 8.46 24.68
C LYS A 192 -13.79 9.76 24.04
N LEU A 193 -14.80 10.39 24.64
CA LEU A 193 -15.43 11.60 24.11
C LEU A 193 -14.44 12.78 23.92
N THR A 194 -13.36 12.84 24.71
CA THR A 194 -12.31 13.86 24.59
C THR A 194 -11.29 13.53 23.51
N TYR A 195 -11.40 12.39 22.79
CA TYR A 195 -10.44 12.01 21.74
C TYR A 195 -10.39 13.06 20.63
N PRO A 196 -9.19 13.60 20.26
CA PRO A 196 -9.06 14.71 19.32
C PRO A 196 -9.15 14.22 17.85
N ALA A 197 -10.28 13.65 17.47
CA ALA A 197 -10.51 13.02 16.17
C ALA A 197 -10.31 13.97 14.97
N ALA A 198 -10.46 15.30 15.18
CA ALA A 198 -10.27 16.30 14.13
C ALA A 198 -8.84 16.29 13.53
N VAL A 199 -7.84 15.87 14.31
CA VAL A 199 -6.45 15.76 13.85
C VAL A 199 -6.30 14.82 12.67
N PHE A 200 -7.15 13.80 12.54
CA PHE A 200 -7.16 12.93 11.37
C PHE A 200 -7.45 13.71 10.08
N ALA A 201 -8.45 14.59 10.12
CA ALA A 201 -8.81 15.41 8.95
C ALA A 201 -7.71 16.43 8.62
N THR A 202 -7.14 17.12 9.59
CA THR A 202 -6.05 18.09 9.36
C THR A 202 -4.78 17.42 8.86
N GLN A 203 -4.45 16.24 9.36
CA GLN A 203 -3.29 15.46 8.90
C GLN A 203 -3.47 15.04 7.44
N LYS A 204 -4.66 14.53 7.05
CA LYS A 204 -4.92 14.11 5.67
C LYS A 204 -5.13 15.28 4.72
N TYR A 205 -5.67 16.41 5.18
CA TYR A 205 -5.68 17.65 4.44
C TYR A 205 -4.26 18.07 4.02
N SER A 206 -3.30 18.05 4.95
CA SER A 206 -1.90 18.40 4.69
C SER A 206 -1.16 17.43 3.75
N ALA A 207 -1.68 16.22 3.57
CA ALA A 207 -1.14 15.19 2.69
C ALA A 207 -1.80 15.14 1.30
N GLY A 208 -2.78 16.01 1.02
CA GLY A 208 -3.41 16.13 -0.29
C GLY A 208 -2.49 16.77 -1.32
N ASP A 209 -2.79 16.53 -2.60
CA ASP A 209 -2.06 17.11 -3.73
C ASP A 209 -3.02 17.75 -4.75
N LEU A 210 -2.49 18.67 -5.55
CA LEU A 210 -3.25 19.36 -6.60
C LEU A 210 -2.93 18.83 -8.01
N ASN A 211 -2.15 17.76 -8.12
CA ASN A 211 -1.77 17.18 -9.40
C ASN A 211 -2.82 16.18 -9.89
N VAL A 212 -4.03 16.65 -10.12
CA VAL A 212 -5.24 15.86 -10.40
C VAL A 212 -5.13 14.93 -11.62
N ASN A 213 -4.20 15.21 -12.54
CA ASN A 213 -3.98 14.39 -13.73
C ASN A 213 -2.90 13.32 -13.53
N SER A 214 -2.21 13.31 -12.41
CA SER A 214 -1.20 12.31 -12.10
C SER A 214 -1.84 10.94 -11.83
N PRO A 215 -1.33 9.86 -12.40
CA PRO A 215 -1.75 8.51 -11.99
C PRO A 215 -1.58 8.26 -10.48
N LYS A 216 -0.66 9.01 -9.83
CA LYS A 216 -0.37 8.97 -8.40
C LYS A 216 -1.16 9.99 -7.58
N HIS A 217 -2.16 10.67 -8.18
CA HIS A 217 -2.98 11.63 -7.45
C HIS A 217 -3.74 10.94 -6.32
N HIS A 218 -3.52 11.40 -5.08
CA HIS A 218 -4.11 10.83 -3.86
C HIS A 218 -5.43 11.49 -3.44
N GLY A 219 -5.84 12.52 -4.14
CA GLY A 219 -6.95 13.41 -3.78
C GLY A 219 -6.46 14.79 -3.32
N THR A 220 -7.30 15.78 -3.56
CA THR A 220 -7.04 17.15 -3.08
C THR A 220 -7.10 17.21 -1.55
N PRO A 221 -6.52 18.25 -0.91
CA PRO A 221 -6.65 18.46 0.54
C PRO A 221 -8.09 18.33 1.03
N ASP A 222 -9.03 18.99 0.35
CA ASP A 222 -10.44 18.99 0.74
C ASP A 222 -11.09 17.60 0.58
N GLU A 223 -10.82 16.89 -0.51
CA GLU A 223 -11.35 15.54 -0.74
C GLU A 223 -10.86 14.57 0.34
N ARG A 224 -9.59 14.62 0.71
CA ARG A 224 -9.00 13.77 1.74
C ARG A 224 -9.59 14.07 3.12
N ALA A 225 -9.70 15.34 3.49
CA ALA A 225 -10.35 15.73 4.75
C ALA A 225 -11.83 15.34 4.79
N ALA A 226 -12.57 15.54 3.68
CA ALA A 226 -13.97 15.14 3.57
C ALA A 226 -14.17 13.63 3.71
N ALA A 227 -13.27 12.81 3.15
CA ALA A 227 -13.32 11.35 3.31
C ALA A 227 -13.16 10.93 4.78
N ILE A 228 -12.21 11.53 5.52
CA ILE A 228 -12.08 11.33 6.97
C ILE A 228 -13.37 11.70 7.70
N VAL A 229 -13.94 12.89 7.42
CA VAL A 229 -15.17 13.36 8.08
C VAL A 229 -16.32 12.38 7.81
N ARG A 230 -16.49 11.92 6.57
CA ARG A 230 -17.54 10.97 6.21
C ARG A 230 -17.39 9.65 6.96
N GLY A 231 -16.18 9.09 7.02
CA GLY A 231 -15.92 7.87 7.79
C GLY A 231 -16.21 8.04 9.27
N PHE A 232 -15.77 9.17 9.84
CA PHE A 232 -16.06 9.52 11.24
C PHE A 232 -17.57 9.57 11.53
N GLU A 233 -18.37 10.19 10.67
CA GLU A 233 -19.81 10.27 10.85
C GLU A 233 -20.48 8.90 10.84
N VAL A 234 -20.05 8.02 9.94
CA VAL A 234 -20.58 6.65 9.84
C VAL A 234 -20.33 5.86 11.12
N ALA A 235 -19.16 6.01 11.75
CA ALA A 235 -18.89 5.37 13.03
C ALA A 235 -19.53 6.09 14.21
N TYR A 236 -19.32 7.40 14.34
CA TYR A 236 -19.67 8.16 15.54
C TYR A 236 -21.16 8.52 15.61
N ARG A 237 -21.74 9.00 14.50
CA ARG A 237 -23.14 9.44 14.45
C ARG A 237 -24.08 8.32 14.07
N GLU A 238 -23.78 7.60 12.97
CA GLU A 238 -24.65 6.57 12.43
C GLU A 238 -24.50 5.22 13.13
N ARG A 239 -23.44 5.01 13.91
CA ARG A 239 -23.17 3.79 14.69
C ARG A 239 -23.11 2.52 13.83
N ARG A 240 -22.67 2.63 12.57
CA ARG A 240 -22.58 1.49 11.67
C ARG A 240 -21.45 0.55 12.08
N ASN A 241 -21.69 -0.74 11.91
CA ASN A 241 -20.64 -1.75 12.07
C ASN A 241 -19.63 -1.68 10.91
N LEU A 242 -18.50 -2.39 11.04
CA LEU A 242 -17.44 -2.35 10.05
C LEU A 242 -17.89 -2.81 8.66
N SER A 243 -18.68 -3.87 8.55
CA SER A 243 -19.14 -4.40 7.26
C SER A 243 -19.98 -3.37 6.49
N ASP A 244 -20.93 -2.73 7.17
CA ASP A 244 -21.75 -1.66 6.59
C ASP A 244 -20.88 -0.46 6.21
N ALA A 245 -19.94 -0.09 7.09
CA ALA A 245 -19.04 1.04 6.86
C ALA A 245 -18.17 0.82 5.61
N ILE A 246 -17.63 -0.38 5.38
CA ILE A 246 -16.88 -0.71 4.18
C ILE A 246 -17.72 -0.48 2.93
N GLN A 247 -18.95 -1.00 2.90
CA GLN A 247 -19.84 -0.85 1.74
C GLN A 247 -20.22 0.62 1.50
N ILE A 248 -20.51 1.37 2.56
CA ILE A 248 -20.81 2.80 2.49
C ILE A 248 -19.57 3.56 1.94
N GLY A 249 -18.36 3.20 2.40
CA GLY A 249 -17.12 3.80 1.93
C GLY A 249 -16.86 3.56 0.45
N VAL A 250 -17.06 2.32 -0.02
CA VAL A 250 -16.94 1.98 -1.45
C VAL A 250 -17.94 2.80 -2.29
N ASN A 251 -19.19 2.88 -1.86
CA ASN A 251 -20.22 3.67 -2.53
C ASN A 251 -19.85 5.17 -2.55
N TYR A 252 -19.37 5.70 -1.42
CA TYR A 252 -18.94 7.09 -1.30
C TYR A 252 -17.87 7.45 -2.33
N VAL A 253 -16.79 6.67 -2.41
CA VAL A 253 -15.71 6.98 -3.36
C VAL A 253 -16.08 6.69 -4.81
N SER A 254 -17.09 5.87 -5.06
CA SER A 254 -17.59 5.62 -6.42
C SER A 254 -18.33 6.81 -7.02
N MET A 255 -18.82 7.72 -6.19
CA MET A 255 -19.53 8.94 -6.62
C MET A 255 -18.60 10.13 -6.85
N ILE A 256 -17.30 10.00 -6.50
CA ILE A 256 -16.26 11.01 -6.69
C ILE A 256 -15.42 10.63 -7.91
#